data_dbecca01dae9021429d9358775e4bcc6
#
_entry.id   dbecca01dae9021429d9358775e4bcc6
#
_cell.length_a   1.000
_cell.length_b   1.000
_cell.length_c   1.000
_cell.angle_alpha   90.00
_cell.angle_beta   90.00
_cell.angle_gamma   90.00
#
_symmetry.space_group_name_H-M   'P 1'
#
loop_
_entity.id
_entity.type
_entity.pdbx_description
1 polymer ?
#
loop_
_entity_poly.entity_id
_entity_poly.type
_entity_poly.pdbx_seq_one_letter_code
_entity_poly.pdbx_strand_id
1 'polypeptide(L)'
;MKIGVPREIKTNENRVALVPAGAEALVGAGHQVHIETGAGLGSGFSDADYADVGATMMPDAASTWASAELLLKVKEPIEVEWPHLRADLTLFTYLHFAADEKLTRAHLASGATCIAYETVELPSRE
;
A
#
# COMPACT_ATOMS: atom_id res chain seq x y z
N MET A 1 -3.64 -11.88 -8.44
CA MET A 1 -2.65 -11.26 -7.54
C MET A 1 -3.34 -10.79 -6.28
N LYS A 2 -2.68 -10.91 -5.15
CA LYS A 2 -3.20 -10.44 -3.87
C LYS A 2 -2.66 -9.03 -3.61
N ILE A 3 -3.57 -8.06 -3.54
CA ILE A 3 -3.23 -6.64 -3.38
C ILE A 3 -3.67 -6.20 -2.00
N GLY A 4 -2.74 -5.65 -1.21
CA GLY A 4 -3.02 -5.16 0.13
C GLY A 4 -2.96 -3.64 0.20
N VAL A 5 -3.89 -3.05 0.97
CA VAL A 5 -3.94 -1.60 1.19
C VAL A 5 -4.05 -1.36 2.69
N PRO A 6 -2.94 -1.09 3.37
CA PRO A 6 -2.96 -0.81 4.80
C PRO A 6 -3.45 0.61 5.06
N ARG A 7 -3.89 0.85 6.29
CA ARG A 7 -4.19 2.19 6.75
C ARG A 7 -2.88 2.99 6.84
N GLU A 8 -2.91 4.22 6.33
CA GLU A 8 -1.77 5.12 6.47
C GLU A 8 -1.63 5.55 7.93
N ILE A 9 -0.42 5.47 8.47
CA ILE A 9 -0.16 5.77 9.86
C ILE A 9 0.83 6.92 10.07
N LYS A 10 1.36 7.48 8.99
CA LYS A 10 2.25 8.64 9.08
C LYS A 10 1.43 9.86 9.54
N THR A 11 2.01 10.67 10.40
CA THR A 11 1.34 11.86 10.94
C THR A 11 0.75 12.74 9.85
N ASN A 12 -0.51 13.13 10.02
CA ASN A 12 -1.27 13.98 9.09
C ASN A 12 -1.55 13.35 7.72
N GLU A 13 -1.38 12.04 7.57
CA GLU A 13 -1.75 11.39 6.32
C GLU A 13 -3.16 10.83 6.43
N ASN A 14 -4.09 11.40 5.66
CA ASN A 14 -5.50 11.00 5.64
C ASN A 14 -5.92 10.34 4.31
N ARG A 15 -5.03 10.33 3.33
CA ARG A 15 -5.33 9.73 2.04
C ARG A 15 -5.22 8.21 2.12
N VAL A 16 -5.94 7.54 1.23
CA VAL A 16 -5.85 6.10 1.04
C VAL A 16 -5.27 5.82 -0.34
N ALA A 17 -4.47 4.78 -0.46
CA ALA A 17 -3.80 4.47 -1.72
C ALA A 17 -4.75 3.96 -2.80
N LEU A 18 -5.89 3.43 -2.43
CA LEU A 18 -6.87 2.86 -3.36
C LEU A 18 -8.27 3.24 -2.90
N VAL A 19 -9.00 3.97 -3.76
CA VAL A 19 -10.40 4.30 -3.50
C VAL A 19 -11.32 3.13 -3.89
N PRO A 20 -12.58 3.07 -3.40
CA PRO A 20 -13.48 1.96 -3.74
C PRO A 20 -13.65 1.70 -5.24
N ALA A 21 -13.72 2.75 -6.06
CA ALA A 21 -13.81 2.58 -7.51
C ALA A 21 -12.59 1.85 -8.08
N GLY A 22 -11.40 2.13 -7.56
CA GLY A 22 -10.18 1.43 -7.95
C GLY A 22 -10.19 -0.03 -7.48
N ALA A 23 -10.68 -0.27 -6.28
CA ALA A 23 -10.83 -1.63 -5.76
C ALA A 23 -11.79 -2.45 -6.62
N GLU A 24 -12.91 -1.86 -7.03
CA GLU A 24 -13.87 -2.50 -7.93
C GLU A 24 -13.22 -2.92 -9.24
N ALA A 25 -12.43 -2.02 -9.83
CA ALA A 25 -11.74 -2.31 -11.09
C ALA A 25 -10.75 -3.48 -10.94
N LEU A 26 -10.00 -3.52 -9.86
CA LEU A 26 -9.03 -4.59 -9.61
C LEU A 26 -9.72 -5.93 -9.33
N VAL A 27 -10.80 -5.93 -8.56
CA VAL A 27 -11.59 -7.13 -8.31
C VAL A 27 -12.19 -7.64 -9.63
N GLY A 28 -12.71 -6.72 -10.45
CA GLY A 28 -13.26 -7.08 -11.77
C GLY A 28 -12.21 -7.65 -12.71
N ALA A 29 -10.94 -7.31 -12.53
CA ALA A 29 -9.83 -7.85 -13.30
C ALA A 29 -9.30 -9.19 -12.76
N GLY A 30 -9.90 -9.73 -11.70
CA GLY A 30 -9.54 -11.03 -11.15
C GLY A 30 -8.56 -11.00 -9.98
N HIS A 31 -8.26 -9.83 -9.44
CA HIS A 31 -7.36 -9.71 -8.29
C HIS A 31 -8.12 -9.81 -6.97
N GLN A 32 -7.43 -10.26 -5.93
CA GLN A 32 -7.94 -10.23 -4.57
C GLN A 32 -7.46 -8.93 -3.93
N VAL A 33 -8.40 -8.12 -3.44
CA VAL A 33 -8.07 -6.82 -2.82
C VAL A 33 -8.37 -6.89 -1.33
N HIS A 34 -7.34 -6.71 -0.52
CA HIS A 34 -7.41 -6.74 0.95
C HIS A 34 -7.18 -5.34 1.50
N ILE A 35 -8.16 -4.81 2.20
CA ILE A 35 -8.13 -3.44 2.74
C ILE A 35 -8.12 -3.52 4.26
N GLU A 36 -7.17 -2.86 4.88
CA GLU A 36 -7.17 -2.77 6.35
C GLU A 36 -8.39 -1.97 6.82
N THR A 37 -9.07 -2.47 7.84
CA THR A 37 -10.24 -1.76 8.41
C THR A 37 -9.87 -0.32 8.76
N GLY A 38 -10.70 0.61 8.39
CA GLY A 38 -10.48 2.02 8.63
C GLY A 38 -9.57 2.73 7.63
N ALA A 39 -8.98 2.02 6.66
CA ALA A 39 -8.01 2.62 5.74
C ALA A 39 -8.58 3.79 4.94
N GLY A 40 -9.85 3.75 4.58
CA GLY A 40 -10.49 4.80 3.77
C GLY A 40 -11.15 5.91 4.55
N LEU A 41 -11.23 5.80 5.88
CA LEU A 41 -12.02 6.74 6.70
C LEU A 41 -11.55 8.19 6.56
N GLY A 42 -10.24 8.42 6.53
CA GLY A 42 -9.68 9.77 6.37
C GLY A 42 -10.01 10.41 5.04
N SER A 43 -10.36 9.62 4.04
CA SER A 43 -10.76 10.08 2.70
C SER A 43 -12.27 10.03 2.48
N GLY A 44 -13.04 9.70 3.53
CA GLY A 44 -14.50 9.68 3.46
C GLY A 44 -15.09 8.35 2.99
N PHE A 45 -14.32 7.28 2.95
CA PHE A 45 -14.79 5.95 2.55
C PHE A 45 -14.89 5.01 3.75
N SER A 46 -16.05 4.36 3.90
CA SER A 46 -16.26 3.36 4.96
C SER A 46 -15.76 2.00 4.53
N ASP A 47 -15.63 1.08 5.51
CA ASP A 47 -15.30 -0.31 5.22
C ASP A 47 -16.36 -0.94 4.31
N ALA A 48 -17.64 -0.60 4.50
CA ALA A 48 -18.73 -1.10 3.66
C ALA A 48 -18.57 -0.68 2.20
N ASP A 49 -18.06 0.52 1.93
CA ASP A 49 -17.82 0.99 0.57
C ASP A 49 -16.87 0.05 -0.18
N TYR A 50 -15.87 -0.46 0.51
CA TYR A 50 -14.92 -1.42 -0.06
C TYR A 50 -15.51 -2.83 -0.16
N ALA A 51 -16.17 -3.28 0.89
CA ALA A 51 -16.77 -4.62 0.91
C ALA A 51 -17.83 -4.76 -0.19
N ASP A 52 -18.61 -3.71 -0.43
CA ASP A 52 -19.68 -3.72 -1.43
C ASP A 52 -19.16 -3.90 -2.85
N VAL A 53 -17.91 -3.53 -3.12
CA VAL A 53 -17.30 -3.72 -4.45
C VAL A 53 -16.44 -4.98 -4.54
N GLY A 54 -16.46 -5.82 -3.53
CA GLY A 54 -15.80 -7.12 -3.56
C GLY A 54 -14.45 -7.20 -2.87
N ALA A 55 -14.01 -6.13 -2.21
CA ALA A 55 -12.78 -6.16 -1.42
C ALA A 55 -13.00 -6.92 -0.11
N THR A 56 -11.93 -7.51 0.42
CA THR A 56 -11.94 -8.18 1.70
C THR A 56 -11.35 -7.25 2.75
N MET A 57 -12.09 -7.05 3.84
CA MET A 57 -11.60 -6.20 4.94
C MET A 57 -10.69 -7.02 5.86
N MET A 58 -9.54 -6.45 6.19
CA MET A 58 -8.56 -7.09 7.08
C MET A 58 -8.59 -6.42 8.45
N PRO A 59 -8.44 -7.17 9.53
CA PRO A 59 -8.63 -6.64 10.89
C PRO A 59 -7.51 -5.73 11.38
N ASP A 60 -6.31 -5.84 10.82
CA ASP A 60 -5.14 -5.10 11.28
C ASP A 60 -4.08 -4.95 10.19
N ALA A 61 -3.04 -4.17 10.50
CA ALA A 61 -1.94 -3.94 9.58
C ALA A 61 -1.16 -5.23 9.31
N ALA A 62 -0.86 -6.00 10.34
CA ALA A 62 -0.04 -7.20 10.19
C ALA A 62 -0.63 -8.19 9.19
N SER A 63 -1.94 -8.46 9.29
CA SER A 63 -2.61 -9.37 8.34
C SER A 63 -2.69 -8.79 6.95
N THR A 64 -2.88 -7.47 6.82
CA THR A 64 -2.93 -6.79 5.52
C THR A 64 -1.59 -6.91 4.80
N TRP A 65 -0.50 -6.56 5.48
CA TRP A 65 0.84 -6.67 4.91
C TRP A 65 1.20 -8.13 4.56
N ALA A 66 0.89 -9.06 5.47
CA ALA A 66 1.25 -10.47 5.28
C ALA A 66 0.51 -11.12 4.11
N SER A 67 -0.72 -10.70 3.83
CA SER A 67 -1.53 -11.27 2.75
C SER A 67 -1.18 -10.72 1.37
N ALA A 68 -0.41 -9.63 1.29
CA ALA A 68 -0.18 -8.93 0.03
C ALA A 68 1.01 -9.50 -0.75
N GLU A 69 0.83 -9.63 -2.05
CA GLU A 69 1.92 -9.78 -3.01
C GLU A 69 2.35 -8.39 -3.50
N LEU A 70 1.37 -7.51 -3.66
CA LEU A 70 1.57 -6.10 -3.99
C LEU A 70 0.92 -5.25 -2.91
N LEU A 71 1.69 -4.39 -2.26
CA LEU A 71 1.16 -3.48 -1.25
C LEU A 71 1.13 -2.06 -1.80
N LEU A 72 -0.02 -1.41 -1.68
CA LEU A 72 -0.22 -0.04 -2.14
C LEU A 72 -0.25 0.89 -0.93
N LYS A 73 0.59 1.91 -0.94
CA LYS A 73 0.64 2.95 0.11
C LYS A 73 0.78 4.33 -0.51
N VAL A 74 0.26 5.33 0.19
CA VAL A 74 0.46 6.73 -0.20
C VAL A 74 1.83 7.22 0.23
N LYS A 75 2.20 7.00 1.49
CA LYS A 75 3.47 7.45 2.05
C LYS A 75 4.44 6.30 2.26
N GLU A 76 5.72 6.62 2.27
CA GLU A 76 6.77 5.66 2.54
C GLU A 76 6.54 4.97 3.90
N PRO A 77 6.92 3.69 4.04
CA PRO A 77 6.82 2.98 5.32
C PRO A 77 7.66 3.68 6.38
N ILE A 78 7.09 3.80 7.59
CA ILE A 78 7.82 4.31 8.75
C ILE A 78 8.35 3.15 9.57
N GLU A 79 9.21 3.44 10.54
CA GLU A 79 9.98 2.42 11.27
C GLU A 79 9.12 1.29 11.85
N VAL A 80 7.93 1.59 12.36
CA VAL A 80 7.02 0.58 12.92
C VAL A 80 6.50 -0.37 11.85
N GLU A 81 6.53 0.03 10.57
CA GLU A 81 6.08 -0.80 9.45
C GLU A 81 7.22 -1.64 8.85
N TRP A 82 8.48 -1.29 9.09
CA TRP A 82 9.62 -1.97 8.46
C TRP A 82 9.67 -3.48 8.69
N PRO A 83 9.27 -4.02 9.87
CA PRO A 83 9.26 -5.46 10.07
C PRO A 83 8.35 -6.24 9.12
N HIS A 84 7.40 -5.56 8.46
CA HIS A 84 6.52 -6.19 7.49
C HIS A 84 7.14 -6.36 6.10
N LEU A 85 8.27 -5.70 5.84
CA LEU A 85 8.97 -5.81 4.57
C LEU A 85 9.58 -7.21 4.43
N ARG A 86 9.46 -7.81 3.26
CA ARG A 86 10.00 -9.13 2.98
C ARG A 86 10.34 -9.30 1.51
N ALA A 87 11.14 -10.30 1.18
CA ALA A 87 11.68 -10.48 -0.17
C ALA A 87 10.63 -10.73 -1.26
N ASP A 88 9.50 -11.34 -0.91
CA ASP A 88 8.43 -11.65 -1.86
C ASP A 88 7.35 -10.56 -1.93
N LEU A 89 7.61 -9.41 -1.34
CA LEU A 89 6.67 -8.27 -1.35
C LEU A 89 7.10 -7.25 -2.40
N THR A 90 6.13 -6.78 -3.21
CA THR A 90 6.29 -5.61 -4.05
C THR A 90 5.53 -4.45 -3.41
N LEU A 91 6.21 -3.35 -3.18
CA LEU A 91 5.64 -2.15 -2.56
C LEU A 91 5.56 -1.04 -3.60
N PHE A 92 4.38 -0.46 -3.77
CA PHE A 92 4.15 0.67 -4.68
C PHE A 92 3.68 1.87 -3.85
N THR A 93 4.50 2.91 -3.77
CA THR A 93 4.23 4.08 -2.90
C THR A 93 5.08 5.28 -3.29
N TYR A 94 4.86 6.39 -2.60
CA TYR A 94 5.75 7.55 -2.65
C TYR A 94 6.90 7.32 -1.68
N LEU A 95 8.06 6.94 -2.20
CA LEU A 95 9.26 6.68 -1.41
C LEU A 95 10.26 7.82 -1.54
N HIS A 96 10.80 8.26 -0.42
CA HIS A 96 11.80 9.33 -0.37
C HIS A 96 13.14 8.78 0.11
N PHE A 97 13.70 7.82 -0.63
CA PHE A 97 14.96 7.17 -0.26
C PHE A 97 16.10 8.16 -0.09
N ALA A 98 16.15 9.20 -0.94
CA ALA A 98 17.19 10.20 -0.86
C ALA A 98 17.12 11.01 0.44
N ALA A 99 15.94 11.09 1.06
CA ALA A 99 15.72 11.85 2.28
C ALA A 99 15.82 10.98 3.55
N ASP A 100 15.74 9.65 3.42
CA ASP A 100 15.74 8.75 4.57
C ASP A 100 16.66 7.54 4.33
N GLU A 101 17.88 7.65 4.86
CA GLU A 101 18.86 6.58 4.74
C GLU A 101 18.45 5.32 5.49
N LYS A 102 17.78 5.48 6.65
CA LYS A 102 17.32 4.33 7.45
C LYS A 102 16.28 3.52 6.70
N LEU A 103 15.34 4.20 6.05
CA LEU A 103 14.32 3.54 5.23
C LEU A 103 14.97 2.80 4.06
N THR A 104 15.93 3.42 3.39
CA THR A 104 16.66 2.79 2.29
C THR A 104 17.33 1.50 2.76
N ARG A 105 18.01 1.55 3.90
CA ARG A 105 18.68 0.37 4.46
C ARG A 105 17.69 -0.73 4.82
N ALA A 106 16.53 -0.38 5.40
CA ALA A 106 15.51 -1.35 5.73
C ALA A 106 15.00 -2.09 4.49
N HIS A 107 14.75 -1.36 3.40
CA HIS A 107 14.34 -1.96 2.14
C HIS A 107 15.42 -2.88 1.57
N LEU A 108 16.67 -2.45 1.56
CA LEU A 108 17.77 -3.28 1.07
C LEU A 108 17.92 -4.56 1.89
N ALA A 109 17.81 -4.46 3.21
CA ALA A 109 17.92 -5.61 4.09
C ALA A 109 16.77 -6.59 3.92
N SER A 110 15.57 -6.10 3.62
CA SER A 110 14.38 -6.94 3.47
C SER A 110 14.34 -7.71 2.15
N GLY A 111 14.98 -7.20 1.13
CA GLY A 111 14.89 -7.75 -0.22
C GLY A 111 13.59 -7.42 -0.95
N ALA A 112 12.72 -6.61 -0.37
CA ALA A 112 11.45 -6.23 -0.99
C ALA A 112 11.69 -5.43 -2.28
N THR A 113 10.81 -5.62 -3.27
CA THR A 113 10.83 -4.83 -4.50
C THR A 113 10.01 -3.57 -4.28
N CYS A 114 10.58 -2.42 -4.61
CA CYS A 114 9.93 -1.13 -4.39
C CYS A 114 9.77 -0.37 -5.68
N ILE A 115 8.54 0.10 -5.93
CA ILE A 115 8.21 0.96 -7.06
C ILE A 115 7.73 2.28 -6.46
N ALA A 116 8.48 3.35 -6.69
CA ALA A 116 8.15 4.67 -6.14
C ALA A 116 7.47 5.52 -7.21
N TYR A 117 6.43 6.23 -6.82
CA TYR A 117 5.72 7.12 -7.75
C TYR A 117 6.64 8.15 -8.37
N GLU A 118 7.55 8.72 -7.59
CA GLU A 118 8.46 9.77 -8.07
C GLU A 118 9.45 9.27 -9.09
N THR A 119 9.67 7.96 -9.17
CA THR A 119 10.60 7.36 -10.13
C THR A 119 9.89 6.71 -11.31
N VAL A 120 8.56 6.68 -11.32
CA VAL A 120 7.78 6.17 -12.44
C VAL A 120 7.59 7.30 -13.45
N GLU A 121 8.37 7.31 -14.49
CA GLU A 121 8.33 8.35 -15.51
C GLU A 121 8.01 7.77 -16.88
N LEU A 122 7.29 8.56 -17.67
CA LEU A 122 7.07 8.23 -19.07
C LEU A 122 8.38 8.44 -19.85
N PRO A 123 8.70 7.58 -20.83
CA PRO A 123 9.93 7.75 -21.60
C PRO A 123 10.10 9.12 -22.24
N SER A 124 9.00 9.78 -22.56
CA SER A 124 9.01 11.09 -23.18
C SER A 124 9.37 12.24 -22.23
N ARG A 125 9.51 11.98 -20.95
CA ARG A 125 9.82 13.00 -19.95
C ARG A 125 11.29 13.33 -19.81
N GLU A 126 12.13 12.53 -20.35
CA GLU A 126 13.57 12.69 -20.22
C GLU A 126 14.10 14.02 -20.75
#